data_d39855785ad032ba06b59f09ff676b42
#
_entry.id   d39855785ad032ba06b59f09ff676b42
#
_cell.length_a   1.000
_cell.length_b   1.000
_cell.length_c   1.000
_cell.angle_alpha   90.00
_cell.angle_beta   90.00
_cell.angle_gamma   90.00
#
_symmetry.space_group_name_H-M   'P 1'
#
loop_
_entity.id
_entity.type
_entity.pdbx_description
1 polymer ?
#
loop_
_entity_poly.entity_id
_entity_poly.type
_entity_poly.pdbx_seq_one_letter_code
_entity_poly.pdbx_strand_id
1 'polypeptide(L)'
;MWRVKVLINTQAKLFILGIIWDLDNDVLKCCTNFDSLTCEVKITKRLVLSTVQKVFDPIGMLAPSTLLPKLLLQEIWKMKRAWDQELPQNIVNKFMKWFNEIQILKGISVPRCMKIDIFTELHVFVDASKGSYAGCVFARSIVDSRVSVILVRAKSRVAPLKLLSIPRLELMACCVGARLVNSILKALNMPDLKVTLWSDSTTTLWWIKEYGNWSVFVANRVKEIRQLTQIQSWKYVPGNMNIADLLSRGCSPRQMLSSRWWEGPSWLKQNS
;
A
#
# COMPACT_ATOMS: atom_id res chain seq x y z
N MET A 1 -24.71 27.81 -14.37
CA MET A 1 -23.41 28.55 -14.37
C MET A 1 -23.34 29.39 -13.09
N TRP A 2 -22.81 28.80 -12.01
CA TRP A 2 -22.67 29.46 -10.73
C TRP A 2 -21.17 29.57 -10.43
N ARG A 3 -20.59 30.75 -10.67
CA ARG A 3 -19.26 31.13 -10.20
C ARG A 3 -19.39 31.67 -8.78
N VAL A 4 -18.99 30.90 -7.79
CA VAL A 4 -18.69 31.43 -6.46
C VAL A 4 -17.25 31.92 -6.50
N LYS A 5 -17.03 33.23 -6.57
CA LYS A 5 -15.75 33.86 -6.24
C LYS A 5 -15.64 33.88 -4.73
N VAL A 6 -14.85 32.99 -4.16
CA VAL A 6 -14.38 33.11 -2.79
C VAL A 6 -12.96 33.67 -2.85
N LEU A 7 -12.84 34.94 -2.53
CA LEU A 7 -11.55 35.57 -2.20
C LEU A 7 -11.17 35.11 -0.80
N ILE A 8 -10.28 34.14 -0.68
CA ILE A 8 -9.68 33.80 0.61
C ILE A 8 -8.18 33.61 0.39
N ASN A 9 -7.45 34.50 1.01
CA ASN A 9 -6.01 34.49 1.12
C ASN A 9 -5.58 33.52 2.26
N THR A 10 -5.80 32.20 2.04
CA THR A 10 -5.32 31.09 2.87
C THR A 10 -5.21 29.90 1.97
N GLN A 11 -4.10 29.16 2.05
CA GLN A 11 -3.93 27.88 1.32
C GLN A 11 -5.22 27.06 1.41
N ALA A 12 -5.93 26.96 0.29
CA ALA A 12 -7.23 26.28 0.28
C ALA A 12 -7.01 24.77 0.43
N LYS A 13 -7.29 24.23 1.62
CA LYS A 13 -7.19 22.80 1.94
C LYS A 13 -8.56 22.27 2.27
N LEU A 14 -8.94 21.18 1.64
CA LEU A 14 -10.15 20.43 1.97
C LEU A 14 -9.77 19.11 2.65
N PHE A 15 -10.50 18.77 3.72
CA PHE A 15 -10.42 17.46 4.34
C PHE A 15 -11.48 16.55 3.73
N ILE A 16 -11.06 15.55 2.96
CA ILE A 16 -11.95 14.59 2.31
C ILE A 16 -11.62 13.21 2.82
N LEU A 17 -12.53 12.57 3.54
CA LEU A 17 -12.33 11.21 4.08
C LEU A 17 -10.99 11.03 4.80
N GLY A 18 -10.55 12.02 5.59
CA GLY A 18 -9.29 11.96 6.34
C GLY A 18 -8.01 12.22 5.53
N ILE A 19 -8.13 12.52 4.24
CA ILE A 19 -7.04 13.00 3.39
C ILE A 19 -7.14 14.53 3.26
N ILE A 20 -6.00 15.17 3.15
CA ILE A 20 -5.90 16.60 2.86
C ILE A 20 -5.77 16.75 1.34
N TRP A 21 -6.73 17.43 0.73
CA TRP A 21 -6.62 17.89 -0.64
C TRP A 21 -6.14 19.34 -0.64
N ASP A 22 -4.96 19.55 -1.18
CA ASP A 22 -4.36 20.85 -1.44
C ASP A 22 -4.91 21.33 -2.78
N LEU A 23 -5.80 22.32 -2.75
CA LEU A 23 -6.50 22.83 -3.94
C LEU A 23 -5.60 23.65 -4.86
N ASP A 24 -4.59 24.32 -4.30
CA ASP A 24 -3.69 25.17 -5.07
C ASP A 24 -2.78 24.34 -5.99
N ASN A 25 -2.33 23.18 -5.49
CA ASN A 25 -1.41 22.29 -6.20
C ASN A 25 -2.10 21.05 -6.79
N ASP A 26 -3.39 20.86 -6.54
CA ASP A 26 -4.19 19.68 -6.89
C ASP A 26 -3.54 18.35 -6.48
N VAL A 27 -3.08 18.28 -5.23
CA VAL A 27 -2.42 17.10 -4.67
C VAL A 27 -3.11 16.60 -3.40
N LEU A 28 -2.99 15.31 -3.16
CA LEU A 28 -3.48 14.63 -1.97
C LEU A 28 -2.33 14.38 -0.99
N LYS A 29 -2.57 14.63 0.30
CA LYS A 29 -1.62 14.42 1.40
C LYS A 29 -2.27 13.63 2.52
N CYS A 30 -1.54 12.73 3.18
CA CYS A 30 -2.01 12.10 4.41
C CYS A 30 -1.79 13.03 5.62
N CYS A 31 -2.74 13.02 6.53
CA CYS A 31 -2.57 13.67 7.81
C CYS A 31 -1.65 12.81 8.70
N THR A 32 -0.45 13.31 8.98
CA THR A 32 0.53 12.69 9.89
C THR A 32 0.82 13.57 11.09
N ASN A 33 -0.07 14.54 11.38
CA ASN A 33 0.08 15.40 12.55
C ASN A 33 -0.37 14.62 13.79
N PHE A 34 0.58 14.39 14.68
CA PHE A 34 0.33 13.84 16.00
C PHE A 34 0.77 14.86 17.05
N ASP A 35 0.04 14.94 18.13
CA ASP A 35 0.48 15.66 19.31
C ASP A 35 1.77 14.98 19.81
N SER A 36 2.75 15.77 20.24
CA SER A 36 3.97 15.25 20.83
C SER A 36 3.63 14.41 22.06
N LEU A 37 4.15 13.20 22.11
CA LEU A 37 4.07 12.39 23.31
C LEU A 37 5.08 12.97 24.31
N THR A 38 4.59 13.44 25.48
CA THR A 38 5.46 13.90 26.58
C THR A 38 6.18 12.72 27.23
N CYS A 39 7.32 12.97 27.84
CA CYS A 39 8.14 11.91 28.47
C CYS A 39 7.41 11.16 29.61
N GLU A 40 6.32 11.72 30.12
CA GLU A 40 5.52 11.15 31.23
C GLU A 40 4.45 10.15 30.74
N VAL A 41 4.19 10.08 29.43
CA VAL A 41 3.14 9.23 28.89
C VAL A 41 3.60 7.77 28.84
N LYS A 42 2.94 6.91 29.61
CA LYS A 42 3.16 5.45 29.55
C LYS A 42 2.73 4.89 28.19
N ILE A 43 3.65 4.24 27.52
CA ILE A 43 3.38 3.60 26.25
C ILE A 43 2.69 2.25 26.48
N THR A 44 1.42 2.19 26.14
CA THR A 44 0.54 1.03 26.35
C THR A 44 0.03 0.50 25.01
N LYS A 45 -0.51 -0.72 25.02
CA LYS A 45 -1.14 -1.33 23.84
C LYS A 45 -2.26 -0.46 23.26
N ARG A 46 -3.07 0.17 24.12
CA ARG A 46 -4.15 1.09 23.73
C ARG A 46 -3.59 2.31 23.01
N LEU A 47 -2.54 2.92 23.54
CA LEU A 47 -1.91 4.10 22.95
C LEU A 47 -1.31 3.79 21.60
N VAL A 48 -0.56 2.69 21.45
CA VAL A 48 0.02 2.28 20.16
C VAL A 48 -1.07 2.07 19.13
N LEU A 49 -2.15 1.34 19.48
CA LEU A 49 -3.24 1.08 18.54
C LEU A 49 -3.93 2.38 18.10
N SER A 50 -4.30 3.25 19.05
CA SER A 50 -4.98 4.51 18.74
C SER A 50 -4.12 5.43 17.89
N THR A 51 -2.81 5.49 18.15
CA THR A 51 -1.86 6.29 17.36
C THR A 51 -1.72 5.77 15.93
N VAL A 52 -1.57 4.47 15.76
CA VAL A 52 -1.46 3.85 14.42
C VAL A 52 -2.72 4.06 13.60
N GLN A 53 -3.89 4.01 14.23
CA GLN A 53 -5.19 4.21 13.56
C GLN A 53 -5.45 5.68 13.17
N LYS A 54 -4.78 6.65 13.79
CA LYS A 54 -4.86 8.07 13.38
C LYS A 54 -4.27 8.32 12.00
N VAL A 55 -3.37 7.45 11.50
CA VAL A 55 -2.86 7.56 10.12
C VAL A 55 -3.91 7.02 9.17
N PHE A 56 -4.74 7.91 8.66
CA PHE A 56 -5.74 7.55 7.67
C PHE A 56 -5.11 7.61 6.26
N ASP A 57 -4.96 6.46 5.64
CA ASP A 57 -4.30 6.29 4.33
C ASP A 57 -5.11 5.34 3.43
N PRO A 58 -6.24 5.78 2.88
CA PRO A 58 -7.14 4.94 2.08
C PRO A 58 -6.55 4.58 0.71
N ILE A 59 -5.61 5.37 0.20
CA ILE A 59 -4.91 5.11 -1.06
C ILE A 59 -3.74 4.15 -0.84
N GLY A 60 -3.15 4.14 0.36
CA GLY A 60 -1.97 3.35 0.67
C GLY A 60 -0.66 4.04 0.31
N MET A 61 -0.67 5.38 0.19
CA MET A 61 0.54 6.14 -0.15
C MET A 61 1.64 6.04 0.91
N LEU A 62 1.28 5.79 2.18
CA LEU A 62 2.19 5.60 3.30
C LEU A 62 2.26 4.14 3.77
N ALA A 63 1.63 3.21 3.03
CA ALA A 63 1.46 1.83 3.44
C ALA A 63 2.76 1.10 3.82
N PRO A 64 3.91 1.28 3.13
CA PRO A 64 5.17 0.66 3.54
C PRO A 64 5.61 1.09 4.95
N SER A 65 5.48 2.35 5.28
CA SER A 65 5.89 2.87 6.59
C SER A 65 4.87 2.54 7.70
N THR A 66 3.57 2.55 7.39
CA THR A 66 2.51 2.22 8.35
C THR A 66 2.39 0.72 8.62
N LEU A 67 3.05 -0.13 7.83
CA LEU A 67 3.12 -1.56 8.10
C LEU A 67 3.93 -1.85 9.37
N LEU A 68 5.04 -1.14 9.61
CA LEU A 68 5.92 -1.41 10.76
C LEU A 68 5.18 -1.37 12.12
N PRO A 69 4.41 -0.33 12.46
CA PRO A 69 3.66 -0.32 13.71
C PRO A 69 2.52 -1.34 13.74
N LYS A 70 1.98 -1.76 12.58
CA LYS A 70 0.99 -2.86 12.52
C LYS A 70 1.63 -4.21 12.86
N LEU A 71 2.86 -4.45 12.39
CA LEU A 71 3.64 -5.63 12.78
C LEU A 71 3.99 -5.59 14.28
N LEU A 72 4.34 -4.42 14.79
CA LEU A 72 4.60 -4.23 16.22
C LEU A 72 3.35 -4.51 17.05
N LEU A 73 2.17 -4.05 16.62
CA LEU A 73 0.90 -4.40 17.27
C LEU A 73 0.67 -5.91 17.30
N GLN A 74 1.00 -6.65 16.24
CA GLN A 74 0.90 -8.10 16.23
C GLN A 74 1.86 -8.75 17.27
N GLU A 75 3.08 -8.22 17.41
CA GLU A 75 4.05 -8.64 18.45
C GLU A 75 3.48 -8.39 19.85
N ILE A 76 2.90 -7.21 20.10
CA ILE A 76 2.24 -6.86 21.37
C ILE A 76 1.05 -7.79 21.67
N TRP A 77 0.27 -8.15 20.64
CA TRP A 77 -0.86 -9.08 20.78
C TRP A 77 -0.42 -10.47 21.25
N LYS A 78 0.71 -10.97 20.72
CA LYS A 78 1.30 -12.26 21.15
C LYS A 78 1.74 -12.27 22.62
N MET A 79 2.09 -11.11 23.17
CA MET A 79 2.50 -10.97 24.58
C MET A 79 1.33 -11.12 25.57
N LYS A 80 0.07 -11.11 25.10
CA LYS A 80 -1.15 -11.23 25.93
C LYS A 80 -1.24 -10.21 27.09
N ARG A 81 -0.58 -9.04 26.97
CA ARG A 81 -0.62 -7.99 27.99
C ARG A 81 -1.97 -7.28 28.02
N ALA A 82 -2.34 -6.75 29.19
CA ALA A 82 -3.53 -5.92 29.37
C ALA A 82 -3.42 -4.62 28.54
N TRP A 83 -4.57 -4.00 28.27
CA TRP A 83 -4.66 -2.81 27.40
C TRP A 83 -3.87 -1.61 27.88
N ASP A 84 -3.86 -1.38 29.20
CA ASP A 84 -3.29 -0.19 29.85
C ASP A 84 -2.00 -0.53 30.60
N GLN A 85 -1.51 -1.77 30.48
CA GLN A 85 -0.23 -2.18 31.02
C GLN A 85 0.89 -1.59 30.17
N GLU A 86 1.92 -1.06 30.82
CA GLU A 86 3.12 -0.53 30.18
C GLU A 86 3.86 -1.61 29.40
N LEU A 87 4.30 -1.27 28.19
CA LEU A 87 4.99 -2.17 27.30
C LEU A 87 6.48 -2.30 27.64
N PRO A 88 7.14 -3.42 27.31
CA PRO A 88 8.58 -3.57 27.49
C PRO A 88 9.37 -2.52 26.73
N GLN A 89 10.51 -2.11 27.27
CA GLN A 89 11.33 -1.02 26.72
C GLN A 89 11.75 -1.23 25.27
N ASN A 90 12.04 -2.46 24.88
CA ASN A 90 12.38 -2.80 23.47
C ASN A 90 11.22 -2.49 22.50
N ILE A 91 9.97 -2.71 22.92
CA ILE A 91 8.76 -2.38 22.14
C ILE A 91 8.54 -0.87 22.12
N VAL A 92 8.69 -0.22 23.27
CA VAL A 92 8.60 1.24 23.41
C VAL A 92 9.60 1.90 22.45
N ASN A 93 10.85 1.47 22.45
CA ASN A 93 11.89 2.04 21.58
C ASN A 93 11.57 1.88 20.08
N LYS A 94 11.06 0.71 19.66
CA LYS A 94 10.61 0.47 18.27
C LYS A 94 9.46 1.42 17.89
N PHE A 95 8.48 1.57 18.78
CA PHE A 95 7.33 2.45 18.55
C PHE A 95 7.74 3.92 18.48
N MET A 96 8.51 4.39 19.45
CA MET A 96 8.97 5.78 19.52
C MET A 96 9.84 6.17 18.34
N LYS A 97 10.71 5.25 17.88
CA LYS A 97 11.48 5.50 16.66
C LYS A 97 10.57 5.78 15.47
N TRP A 98 9.58 4.91 15.23
CA TRP A 98 8.60 5.12 14.16
C TRP A 98 7.79 6.39 14.36
N PHE A 99 7.29 6.63 15.59
CA PHE A 99 6.46 7.78 15.93
C PHE A 99 7.19 9.11 15.70
N ASN A 100 8.46 9.21 16.07
CA ASN A 100 9.27 10.41 15.85
C ASN A 100 9.59 10.64 14.37
N GLU A 101 9.76 9.55 13.60
CA GLU A 101 10.11 9.65 12.19
C GLU A 101 8.89 9.87 11.28
N ILE A 102 7.67 9.48 11.65
CA ILE A 102 6.50 9.56 10.75
C ILE A 102 6.18 11.00 10.34
N GLN A 103 6.54 11.98 11.16
CA GLN A 103 6.37 13.40 10.87
C GLN A 103 7.12 13.86 9.60
N ILE A 104 8.21 13.16 9.26
CA ILE A 104 9.01 13.44 8.06
C ILE A 104 8.16 13.28 6.79
N LEU A 105 7.15 12.42 6.83
CA LEU A 105 6.26 12.15 5.71
C LEU A 105 5.15 13.18 5.52
N LYS A 106 5.07 14.20 6.37
CA LYS A 106 4.06 15.27 6.30
C LYS A 106 4.08 16.03 4.97
N GLY A 107 5.27 16.14 4.33
CA GLY A 107 5.45 16.81 3.05
C GLY A 107 5.07 15.96 1.83
N ILE A 108 4.81 14.68 2.02
CA ILE A 108 4.51 13.78 0.91
C ILE A 108 3.14 14.09 0.33
N SER A 109 3.13 14.24 -0.99
CA SER A 109 1.91 14.46 -1.76
C SER A 109 1.92 13.59 -3.02
N VAL A 110 0.74 13.17 -3.44
CA VAL A 110 0.52 12.50 -4.73
C VAL A 110 -0.44 13.33 -5.57
N PRO A 111 -0.28 13.39 -6.89
CA PRO A 111 -1.25 14.07 -7.75
C PRO A 111 -2.65 13.50 -7.54
N ARG A 112 -3.66 14.35 -7.38
CA ARG A 112 -5.05 13.91 -7.31
C ARG A 112 -5.57 13.51 -8.68
N CYS A 113 -5.23 14.31 -9.68
CA CYS A 113 -5.67 14.08 -11.05
C CYS A 113 -4.63 13.24 -11.79
N MET A 114 -5.09 12.12 -12.33
CA MET A 114 -4.32 11.28 -13.25
C MET A 114 -5.01 11.33 -14.61
N LYS A 115 -4.24 11.63 -15.66
CA LYS A 115 -4.74 11.48 -17.03
C LYS A 115 -4.77 9.98 -17.35
N ILE A 116 -5.95 9.40 -17.30
CA ILE A 116 -6.20 8.00 -17.66
C ILE A 116 -7.00 8.01 -18.94
N ASP A 117 -6.47 7.34 -19.95
CA ASP A 117 -7.08 7.13 -21.27
C ASP A 117 -6.99 5.64 -21.67
N ILE A 118 -7.43 5.32 -22.88
CA ILE A 118 -7.42 3.95 -23.42
C ILE A 118 -6.00 3.37 -23.62
N PHE A 119 -4.97 4.22 -23.63
CA PHE A 119 -3.56 3.81 -23.77
C PHE A 119 -2.87 3.65 -22.42
N THR A 120 -3.55 3.97 -21.33
CA THR A 120 -3.04 3.80 -19.99
C THR A 120 -2.93 2.32 -19.64
N GLU A 121 -1.80 1.91 -19.08
CA GLU A 121 -1.56 0.56 -18.61
C GLU A 121 -1.58 0.52 -17.07
N LEU A 122 -2.23 -0.49 -16.50
CA LEU A 122 -2.19 -0.74 -15.05
C LEU A 122 -1.19 -1.85 -14.74
N HIS A 123 -0.23 -1.55 -13.90
CA HIS A 123 0.78 -2.50 -13.42
C HIS A 123 0.54 -2.80 -11.95
N VAL A 124 0.27 -4.06 -11.65
CA VAL A 124 0.00 -4.55 -10.29
C VAL A 124 1.21 -5.33 -9.82
N PHE A 125 1.77 -4.97 -8.68
CA PHE A 125 2.86 -5.71 -8.03
C PHE A 125 2.34 -6.34 -6.76
N VAL A 126 2.72 -7.58 -6.52
CA VAL A 126 2.33 -8.32 -5.33
C VAL A 126 3.54 -9.02 -4.72
N ASP A 127 3.59 -9.07 -3.40
CA ASP A 127 4.65 -9.73 -2.66
C ASP A 127 4.20 -10.13 -1.25
N ALA A 128 4.89 -11.09 -0.65
CA ALA A 128 4.70 -11.48 0.72
C ALA A 128 6.00 -11.76 1.46
N SER A 129 6.03 -11.36 2.72
CA SER A 129 7.04 -11.73 3.70
C SER A 129 6.46 -12.65 4.77
N LYS A 130 7.28 -13.10 5.73
CA LYS A 130 6.78 -13.87 6.89
C LYS A 130 5.76 -13.09 7.72
N GLY A 131 5.85 -11.77 7.74
CA GLY A 131 5.03 -10.88 8.58
C GLY A 131 3.81 -10.31 7.89
N SER A 132 3.79 -10.25 6.57
CA SER A 132 2.72 -9.58 5.84
C SER A 132 2.63 -10.01 4.37
N TYR A 133 1.55 -9.63 3.72
CA TYR A 133 1.33 -9.78 2.29
C TYR A 133 0.69 -8.52 1.73
N ALA A 134 1.03 -8.16 0.50
CA ALA A 134 0.73 -6.85 -0.03
C ALA A 134 0.54 -6.82 -1.54
N GLY A 135 -0.11 -5.77 -2.02
CA GLY A 135 -0.21 -5.45 -3.43
C GLY A 135 -0.33 -3.95 -3.65
N CYS A 136 0.19 -3.48 -4.76
CA CYS A 136 0.08 -2.10 -5.20
C CYS A 136 -0.17 -2.01 -6.69
N VAL A 137 -0.80 -0.93 -7.11
CA VAL A 137 -1.18 -0.67 -8.50
C VAL A 137 -0.60 0.68 -8.92
N PHE A 138 0.12 0.68 -10.04
CA PHE A 138 0.61 1.87 -10.71
C PHE A 138 -0.09 2.02 -12.06
N ALA A 139 -0.42 3.25 -12.39
CA ALA A 139 -0.84 3.62 -13.74
C ALA A 139 0.39 4.13 -14.51
N ARG A 140 0.62 3.57 -15.70
CA ARG A 140 1.60 4.01 -16.66
C ARG A 140 0.87 4.65 -17.84
N SER A 141 1.13 5.90 -18.10
CA SER A 141 0.57 6.64 -19.24
C SER A 141 1.66 7.39 -19.97
N ILE A 142 1.39 7.73 -21.23
CA ILE A 142 2.29 8.58 -22.02
C ILE A 142 1.60 9.93 -22.17
N VAL A 143 2.22 10.96 -21.61
CA VAL A 143 1.73 12.35 -21.64
C VAL A 143 2.81 13.21 -22.27
N ASP A 144 2.47 13.90 -23.36
CA ASP A 144 3.40 14.77 -24.09
C ASP A 144 4.74 14.08 -24.42
N SER A 145 4.66 12.85 -24.95
CA SER A 145 5.79 11.97 -25.27
C SER A 145 6.68 11.56 -24.08
N ARG A 146 6.23 11.79 -22.85
CA ARG A 146 6.92 11.36 -21.62
C ARG A 146 6.14 10.28 -20.93
N VAL A 147 6.85 9.24 -20.47
CA VAL A 147 6.24 8.19 -19.66
C VAL A 147 6.03 8.71 -18.24
N SER A 148 4.78 8.69 -17.81
CA SER A 148 4.37 8.98 -16.43
C SER A 148 3.99 7.68 -15.74
N VAL A 149 4.50 7.47 -14.51
CA VAL A 149 4.14 6.33 -13.66
C VAL A 149 3.72 6.88 -12.30
N ILE A 150 2.51 6.57 -11.88
CA ILE A 150 1.90 7.13 -10.66
C ILE A 150 1.29 5.99 -9.85
N LEU A 151 1.50 6.02 -8.53
CA LEU A 151 0.84 5.13 -7.59
C LEU A 151 -0.67 5.43 -7.55
N VAL A 152 -1.49 4.44 -7.91
CA VAL A 152 -2.96 4.54 -7.85
C VAL A 152 -3.48 4.07 -6.50
N ARG A 153 -3.01 2.90 -6.05
CA ARG A 153 -3.45 2.32 -4.78
C ARG A 153 -2.48 1.27 -4.28
N ALA A 154 -2.33 1.19 -2.96
CA ALA A 154 -1.57 0.13 -2.32
C ALA A 154 -2.30 -0.40 -1.08
N LYS A 155 -2.03 -1.65 -0.73
CA LYS A 155 -2.58 -2.28 0.47
C LYS A 155 -1.64 -3.34 1.00
N SER A 156 -1.29 -3.24 2.28
CA SER A 156 -0.61 -4.29 3.02
C SER A 156 -1.54 -4.88 4.08
N ARG A 157 -1.34 -6.14 4.39
CA ARG A 157 -2.03 -6.87 5.46
C ARG A 157 -1.03 -7.65 6.27
N VAL A 158 -1.11 -7.56 7.58
CA VAL A 158 -0.33 -8.38 8.49
C VAL A 158 -0.74 -9.85 8.33
N ALA A 159 0.25 -10.75 8.29
CA ALA A 159 0.00 -12.18 8.17
C ALA A 159 -0.80 -12.70 9.39
N PRO A 160 -1.65 -13.73 9.22
CA PRO A 160 -2.37 -14.33 10.33
C PRO A 160 -1.41 -14.85 11.42
N LEU A 161 -1.86 -14.86 12.68
CA LEU A 161 -1.08 -15.43 13.79
C LEU A 161 -0.83 -16.94 13.62
N LYS A 162 -1.77 -17.65 12.98
CA LYS A 162 -1.57 -19.04 12.55
C LYS A 162 -0.57 -19.04 11.39
N LEU A 163 0.53 -19.72 11.58
CA LEU A 163 1.60 -19.79 10.59
C LEU A 163 1.09 -20.32 9.24
N LEU A 164 1.36 -19.56 8.20
CA LEU A 164 1.19 -19.96 6.81
C LEU A 164 2.55 -20.08 6.15
N SER A 165 2.67 -20.97 5.18
CA SER A 165 3.86 -21.05 4.34
C SER A 165 3.98 -19.80 3.46
N ILE A 166 5.21 -19.44 3.08
CA ILE A 166 5.46 -18.29 2.21
C ILE A 166 4.64 -18.36 0.91
N PRO A 167 4.61 -19.48 0.16
CA PRO A 167 3.78 -19.56 -1.06
C PRO A 167 2.29 -19.30 -0.82
N ARG A 168 1.76 -19.67 0.35
CA ARG A 168 0.37 -19.35 0.71
C ARG A 168 0.17 -17.87 0.99
N LEU A 169 1.13 -17.19 1.61
CA LEU A 169 1.09 -15.74 1.81
C LEU A 169 1.23 -14.99 0.48
N GLU A 170 2.09 -15.45 -0.42
CA GLU A 170 2.22 -14.91 -1.78
C GLU A 170 0.94 -15.06 -2.59
N LEU A 171 0.25 -16.21 -2.47
CA LEU A 171 -1.06 -16.40 -3.09
C LEU A 171 -2.11 -15.44 -2.51
N MET A 172 -2.05 -15.15 -1.20
CA MET A 172 -2.89 -14.12 -0.59
C MET A 172 -2.55 -12.71 -1.11
N ALA A 173 -1.28 -12.41 -1.36
CA ALA A 173 -0.86 -11.17 -2.00
C ALA A 173 -1.45 -11.06 -3.41
N CYS A 174 -1.44 -12.14 -4.19
CA CYS A 174 -2.09 -12.18 -5.51
C CYS A 174 -3.60 -11.90 -5.43
N CYS A 175 -4.31 -12.42 -4.42
CA CYS A 175 -5.71 -12.06 -4.19
C CYS A 175 -5.88 -10.56 -3.89
N VAL A 176 -4.97 -9.97 -3.10
CA VAL A 176 -5.01 -8.50 -2.83
C VAL A 176 -4.83 -7.74 -4.13
N GLY A 177 -3.84 -8.07 -4.96
CA GLY A 177 -3.59 -7.41 -6.24
C GLY A 177 -4.78 -7.53 -7.20
N ALA A 178 -5.34 -8.73 -7.35
CA ALA A 178 -6.51 -8.98 -8.18
C ALA A 178 -7.73 -8.15 -7.75
N ARG A 179 -8.01 -8.09 -6.43
CA ARG A 179 -9.10 -7.27 -5.89
C ARG A 179 -8.88 -5.78 -6.10
N LEU A 180 -7.64 -5.30 -5.90
CA LEU A 180 -7.29 -3.89 -6.09
C LEU A 180 -7.54 -3.47 -7.53
N VAL A 181 -6.96 -4.17 -8.51
CA VAL A 181 -7.11 -3.80 -9.90
C VAL A 181 -8.56 -3.89 -10.38
N ASN A 182 -9.28 -4.95 -10.01
CA ASN A 182 -10.69 -5.06 -10.35
C ASN A 182 -11.54 -3.92 -9.77
N SER A 183 -11.24 -3.48 -8.54
CA SER A 183 -11.93 -2.32 -7.95
C SER A 183 -11.61 -1.01 -8.66
N ILE A 184 -10.38 -0.84 -9.16
CA ILE A 184 -9.95 0.33 -9.93
C ILE A 184 -10.63 0.34 -11.30
N LEU A 185 -10.61 -0.76 -12.05
CA LEU A 185 -11.26 -0.87 -13.36
C LEU A 185 -12.75 -0.54 -13.27
N LYS A 186 -13.43 -1.04 -12.23
CA LYS A 186 -14.84 -0.72 -11.98
C LYS A 186 -15.06 0.76 -11.66
N ALA A 187 -14.21 1.34 -10.82
CA ALA A 187 -14.33 2.75 -10.42
C ALA A 187 -14.06 3.71 -11.60
N LEU A 188 -13.15 3.34 -12.50
CA LEU A 188 -12.86 4.09 -13.73
C LEU A 188 -13.89 3.87 -14.82
N ASN A 189 -14.73 2.84 -14.71
CA ASN A 189 -15.62 2.35 -15.78
C ASN A 189 -14.86 2.07 -17.10
N MET A 190 -13.65 1.51 -16.98
CA MET A 190 -12.74 1.19 -18.11
C MET A 190 -12.26 -0.26 -17.98
N PRO A 191 -13.12 -1.25 -18.29
CA PRO A 191 -12.79 -2.67 -18.10
C PRO A 191 -11.69 -3.18 -19.03
N ASP A 192 -11.49 -2.51 -20.17
CA ASP A 192 -10.59 -2.94 -21.24
C ASP A 192 -9.16 -2.38 -21.12
N LEU A 193 -8.86 -1.63 -20.06
CA LEU A 193 -7.50 -1.17 -19.81
C LEU A 193 -6.54 -2.35 -19.73
N LYS A 194 -5.39 -2.20 -20.36
CA LYS A 194 -4.33 -3.20 -20.29
C LYS A 194 -3.82 -3.35 -18.86
N VAL A 195 -3.92 -4.56 -18.33
CA VAL A 195 -3.46 -4.90 -16.97
C VAL A 195 -2.34 -5.92 -17.04
N THR A 196 -1.25 -5.66 -16.30
CA THR A 196 -0.18 -6.64 -16.07
C THR A 196 0.02 -6.83 -14.57
N LEU A 197 -0.01 -8.09 -14.11
CA LEU A 197 0.18 -8.43 -12.70
C LEU A 197 1.53 -9.15 -12.53
N TRP A 198 2.34 -8.65 -11.61
CA TRP A 198 3.72 -9.04 -11.39
C TRP A 198 3.89 -9.73 -10.04
N SER A 199 4.52 -10.91 -10.04
CA SER A 199 4.92 -11.64 -8.85
C SER A 199 6.29 -12.29 -9.07
N ASP A 200 7.10 -12.36 -8.04
CA ASP A 200 8.38 -13.07 -8.01
C ASP A 200 8.25 -14.53 -7.53
N SER A 201 7.04 -14.96 -7.17
CA SER A 201 6.74 -16.32 -6.77
C SER A 201 6.40 -17.20 -7.96
N THR A 202 7.35 -18.02 -8.39
CA THR A 202 7.13 -19.03 -9.44
C THR A 202 6.06 -20.06 -9.05
N THR A 203 6.03 -20.46 -7.76
CA THR A 203 5.03 -21.39 -7.23
C THR A 203 3.62 -20.83 -7.36
N THR A 204 3.43 -19.56 -7.00
CA THR A 204 2.11 -18.92 -7.05
C THR A 204 1.67 -18.70 -8.49
N LEU A 205 2.59 -18.28 -9.37
CA LEU A 205 2.31 -18.15 -10.81
C LEU A 205 1.92 -19.49 -11.42
N TRP A 206 2.57 -20.58 -11.01
CA TRP A 206 2.21 -21.92 -11.45
C TRP A 206 0.79 -22.30 -11.00
N TRP A 207 0.41 -22.08 -9.75
CA TRP A 207 -0.96 -22.31 -9.29
C TRP A 207 -2.00 -21.48 -10.06
N ILE A 208 -1.68 -20.25 -10.42
CA ILE A 208 -2.59 -19.38 -11.16
C ILE A 208 -2.71 -19.84 -12.63
N LYS A 209 -1.64 -20.31 -13.24
CA LYS A 209 -1.61 -20.64 -14.68
C LYS A 209 -2.07 -22.06 -14.96
N GLU A 210 -1.66 -23.02 -14.13
CA GLU A 210 -1.91 -24.44 -14.36
C GLU A 210 -3.16 -24.94 -13.65
N TYR A 211 -3.75 -25.99 -14.19
CA TYR A 211 -4.85 -26.70 -13.56
C TYR A 211 -4.30 -27.90 -12.78
N GLY A 212 -4.81 -28.12 -11.57
CA GLY A 212 -4.37 -29.20 -10.72
C GLY A 212 -5.31 -29.44 -9.54
N ASN A 213 -5.11 -30.55 -8.85
CA ASN A 213 -5.86 -30.87 -7.63
C ASN A 213 -5.22 -30.19 -6.42
N TRP A 214 -5.52 -28.91 -6.24
CA TRP A 214 -4.98 -28.09 -5.17
C TRP A 214 -5.71 -28.31 -3.84
N SER A 215 -5.02 -28.07 -2.72
CA SER A 215 -5.70 -27.98 -1.43
C SER A 215 -6.83 -26.94 -1.47
N VAL A 216 -7.87 -27.13 -0.65
CA VAL A 216 -9.03 -26.21 -0.58
C VAL A 216 -8.59 -24.73 -0.41
N PHE A 217 -7.55 -24.50 0.39
CA PHE A 217 -7.01 -23.17 0.59
C PHE A 217 -6.51 -22.55 -0.72
N VAL A 218 -5.75 -23.28 -1.52
CA VAL A 218 -5.18 -22.82 -2.79
C VAL A 218 -6.27 -22.72 -3.84
N ALA A 219 -7.10 -23.75 -3.99
CA ALA A 219 -8.16 -23.80 -4.99
C ALA A 219 -9.12 -22.62 -4.92
N ASN A 220 -9.58 -22.27 -3.71
CA ASN A 220 -10.51 -21.15 -3.52
C ASN A 220 -9.89 -19.80 -3.92
N ARG A 221 -8.60 -19.59 -3.65
CA ARG A 221 -7.91 -18.35 -3.98
C ARG A 221 -7.57 -18.25 -5.44
N VAL A 222 -7.12 -19.35 -6.05
CA VAL A 222 -6.89 -19.42 -7.49
C VAL A 222 -8.19 -19.18 -8.26
N LYS A 223 -9.30 -19.77 -7.81
CA LYS A 223 -10.63 -19.52 -8.40
C LYS A 223 -10.99 -18.04 -8.35
N GLU A 224 -10.82 -17.40 -7.21
CA GLU A 224 -11.08 -15.96 -7.06
C GLU A 224 -10.18 -15.11 -7.97
N ILE A 225 -8.87 -15.37 -8.01
CA ILE A 225 -7.91 -14.64 -8.85
C ILE A 225 -8.33 -14.75 -10.32
N ARG A 226 -8.66 -15.95 -10.80
CA ARG A 226 -9.09 -16.19 -12.18
C ARG A 226 -10.43 -15.56 -12.54
N GLN A 227 -11.31 -15.37 -11.55
CA GLN A 227 -12.57 -14.64 -11.76
C GLN A 227 -12.37 -13.12 -11.88
N LEU A 228 -11.34 -12.58 -11.25
CA LEU A 228 -11.07 -11.15 -11.19
C LEU A 228 -10.06 -10.67 -12.22
N THR A 229 -9.22 -11.56 -12.76
CA THR A 229 -8.10 -11.22 -13.64
C THR A 229 -7.92 -12.28 -14.72
N GLN A 230 -7.35 -11.88 -15.85
CA GLN A 230 -6.98 -12.80 -16.92
C GLN A 230 -5.69 -13.53 -16.55
N ILE A 231 -5.63 -14.84 -16.78
CA ILE A 231 -4.48 -15.69 -16.42
C ILE A 231 -3.20 -15.23 -17.14
N GLN A 232 -3.30 -14.88 -18.41
CA GLN A 232 -2.18 -14.42 -19.25
C GLN A 232 -1.60 -13.07 -18.84
N SER A 233 -2.33 -12.29 -18.04
CA SER A 233 -1.85 -11.02 -17.48
C SER A 233 -0.84 -11.19 -16.34
N TRP A 234 -0.73 -12.39 -15.76
CA TRP A 234 0.21 -12.69 -14.70
C TRP A 234 1.60 -13.00 -15.26
N LYS A 235 2.59 -12.22 -14.81
CA LYS A 235 3.98 -12.31 -15.25
C LYS A 235 4.94 -12.40 -14.08
N TYR A 236 6.07 -13.02 -14.34
CA TYR A 236 7.18 -13.06 -13.39
C TYR A 236 7.95 -11.74 -13.42
N VAL A 237 8.36 -11.28 -12.24
CA VAL A 237 9.32 -10.19 -12.05
C VAL A 237 10.39 -10.65 -11.07
N PRO A 238 11.68 -10.38 -11.30
CA PRO A 238 12.74 -10.67 -10.31
C PRO A 238 12.48 -9.91 -9.00
N GLY A 239 12.74 -10.54 -7.84
CA GLY A 239 12.44 -9.96 -6.54
C GLY A 239 13.09 -8.58 -6.29
N ASN A 240 14.32 -8.37 -6.77
CA ASN A 240 15.00 -7.06 -6.70
C ASN A 240 14.36 -5.97 -7.58
N MET A 241 13.48 -6.33 -8.50
CA MET A 241 12.70 -5.42 -9.35
C MET A 241 11.24 -5.30 -8.89
N ASN A 242 10.84 -6.07 -7.87
CA ASN A 242 9.48 -6.09 -7.34
C ASN A 242 9.30 -5.01 -6.28
N ILE A 243 8.69 -3.88 -6.65
CA ILE A 243 8.45 -2.78 -5.70
C ILE A 243 7.54 -3.16 -4.53
N ALA A 244 6.75 -4.23 -4.66
CA ALA A 244 5.91 -4.72 -3.58
C ALA A 244 6.71 -5.35 -2.43
N ASP A 245 8.00 -5.69 -2.61
CA ASP A 245 8.88 -6.15 -1.52
C ASP A 245 8.98 -5.08 -0.41
N LEU A 246 9.11 -3.80 -0.80
CA LEU A 246 9.09 -2.70 0.16
C LEU A 246 7.77 -2.65 0.95
N LEU A 247 6.65 -2.94 0.29
CA LEU A 247 5.32 -2.90 0.89
C LEU A 247 5.05 -4.12 1.79
N SER A 248 5.61 -5.29 1.48
CA SER A 248 5.45 -6.53 2.26
C SER A 248 6.40 -6.62 3.46
N ARG A 249 7.57 -6.00 3.39
CA ARG A 249 8.54 -5.96 4.50
C ARG A 249 8.35 -4.74 5.39
N GLY A 250 7.84 -3.65 4.82
CA GLY A 250 7.80 -2.35 5.46
C GLY A 250 9.16 -1.65 5.47
N CYS A 251 9.14 -0.35 5.66
CA CYS A 251 10.35 0.47 5.78
C CYS A 251 10.14 1.62 6.77
N SER A 252 11.23 2.17 7.29
CA SER A 252 11.16 3.38 8.10
C SER A 252 10.69 4.58 7.25
N PRO A 253 10.10 5.62 7.86
CA PRO A 253 9.74 6.83 7.15
C PRO A 253 10.93 7.44 6.35
N ARG A 254 12.13 7.41 6.89
CA ARG A 254 13.35 7.88 6.20
C ARG A 254 13.67 7.06 4.95
N GLN A 255 13.65 5.73 5.09
CA GLN A 255 13.87 4.83 3.95
C GLN A 255 12.81 5.01 2.87
N MET A 256 11.56 5.26 3.28
CA MET A 256 10.47 5.50 2.35
C MET A 256 10.70 6.75 1.50
N LEU A 257 11.19 7.85 2.06
CA LEU A 257 11.54 9.06 1.32
C LEU A 257 12.60 8.81 0.24
N SER A 258 13.62 8.01 0.54
CA SER A 258 14.70 7.70 -0.41
C SER A 258 14.32 6.66 -1.45
N SER A 259 13.25 5.88 -1.23
CA SER A 259 12.89 4.72 -2.05
C SER A 259 12.18 5.07 -3.36
N ARG A 260 11.75 6.31 -3.57
CA ARG A 260 10.91 6.72 -4.70
C ARG A 260 9.63 5.88 -4.85
N TRP A 261 9.11 5.39 -3.75
CA TRP A 261 7.94 4.54 -3.68
C TRP A 261 6.78 5.01 -4.59
N TRP A 262 6.48 6.30 -4.56
CA TRP A 262 5.34 6.88 -5.31
C TRP A 262 5.55 6.96 -6.82
N GLU A 263 6.81 6.85 -7.27
CA GLU A 263 7.20 6.96 -8.68
C GLU A 263 7.19 5.61 -9.41
N GLY A 264 6.97 4.52 -8.68
CA GLY A 264 7.04 3.16 -9.22
C GLY A 264 8.45 2.70 -9.61
N PRO A 265 8.58 1.47 -10.11
CA PRO A 265 9.86 0.94 -10.56
C PRO A 265 10.42 1.74 -11.75
N SER A 266 11.72 2.03 -11.72
CA SER A 266 12.37 2.83 -12.76
C SER A 266 12.26 2.22 -14.17
N TRP A 267 12.26 0.89 -14.27
CA TRP A 267 12.12 0.20 -15.55
C TRP A 267 10.76 0.40 -16.21
N LEU A 268 9.69 0.71 -15.46
CA LEU A 268 8.38 1.08 -16.04
C LEU A 268 8.41 2.43 -16.77
N LYS A 269 9.39 3.28 -16.50
CA LYS A 269 9.55 4.57 -17.15
C LYS A 269 10.33 4.49 -18.46
N GLN A 270 10.90 3.33 -18.78
CA GLN A 270 11.61 3.12 -20.04
C GLN A 270 10.59 2.97 -21.17
N ASN A 271 10.89 3.57 -22.33
CA ASN A 271 10.14 3.29 -23.55
C ASN A 271 10.44 1.85 -23.97
N SER A 272 9.40 1.06 -24.19
CA SER A 272 9.47 -0.30 -24.75
C SER A 272 9.89 -0.26 -26.20
#